data_9505de824fe7048ec10733f691587881
#
_entry.id   9505de824fe7048ec10733f691587881
#
_cell.length_a   1.000
_cell.length_b   1.000
_cell.length_c   1.000
_cell.angle_alpha   90.00
_cell.angle_beta   90.00
_cell.angle_gamma   90.00
#
_symmetry.space_group_name_H-M   'P 1'
#
loop_
_entity.id
_entity.type
_entity.pdbx_description
1 polymer ?
#
loop_
_entity_poly.entity_id
_entity_poly.type
_entity_poly.pdbx_seq_one_letter_code
_entity_poly.pdbx_strand_id
1 'polypeptide(L)' 'MPSTREHLIYMAGQILRNFGPRGETAAVAAAAEHLKLFWDRRMKAEAVAMLDDPDVELSGGVRSVFEKLRR' A
#
# COMPACT_ATOMS: atom_id res chain seq x y z
N MET A 1 -0.46 -7.42 -19.56
CA MET A 1 -0.56 -6.20 -18.75
C MET A 1 -0.90 -6.56 -17.31
N PRO A 2 -0.29 -5.91 -16.34
CA PRO A 2 -0.66 -6.16 -14.94
C PRO A 2 -2.10 -5.70 -14.69
N SER A 3 -2.77 -6.37 -13.77
CA SER A 3 -4.11 -5.96 -13.35
C SER A 3 -4.01 -4.67 -12.55
N THR A 4 -5.16 -4.00 -12.34
CA THR A 4 -5.21 -2.81 -11.49
C THR A 4 -4.66 -3.11 -10.10
N ARG A 5 -5.01 -4.28 -9.54
CA ARG A 5 -4.53 -4.68 -8.22
C ARG A 5 -3.01 -4.85 -8.20
N GLU A 6 -2.46 -5.52 -9.22
CA GLU A 6 -1.01 -5.69 -9.31
C GLU A 6 -0.30 -4.34 -9.43
N HIS A 7 -0.88 -3.42 -10.18
CA HIS A 7 -0.32 -2.09 -10.35
C HIS A 7 -0.31 -1.32 -9.03
N LEU A 8 -1.39 -1.40 -8.26
CA LEU A 8 -1.46 -0.74 -6.95
C LEU A 8 -0.44 -1.31 -5.99
N ILE A 9 -0.28 -2.64 -5.99
CA ILE A 9 0.72 -3.30 -5.15
C ILE A 9 2.12 -2.83 -5.53
N TYR A 10 2.40 -2.79 -6.83
CA TYR A 10 3.70 -2.35 -7.33
C TYR A 10 3.99 -0.90 -6.91
N MET A 11 3.03 -0.01 -7.11
CA MET A 11 3.18 1.40 -6.75
C MET A 11 3.39 1.57 -5.24
N ALA A 12 2.61 0.87 -4.44
CA ALA A 12 2.74 0.94 -2.98
C ALA A 12 4.12 0.45 -2.54
N GLY A 13 4.61 -0.61 -3.16
CA GLY A 13 5.93 -1.14 -2.87
C GLY A 13 7.04 -0.16 -3.20
N GLN A 14 6.92 0.55 -4.34
CA GLN A 14 7.90 1.56 -4.74
C GLN A 14 7.91 2.73 -3.76
N ILE A 15 6.74 3.19 -3.37
CA ILE A 15 6.61 4.30 -2.42
C ILE A 15 7.22 3.91 -1.07
N LEU A 16 6.90 2.71 -0.61
CA LEU A 16 7.45 2.21 0.65
C LEU A 16 8.98 2.13 0.58
N ARG A 17 9.53 1.68 -0.54
CA ARG A 17 10.96 1.57 -0.72
C ARG A 17 11.65 2.93 -0.67
N ASN A 18 11.00 3.96 -1.23
CA ASN A 18 11.54 5.31 -1.20
C ASN A 18 11.69 5.85 0.22
N PHE A 19 10.86 5.40 1.14
CA PHE A 19 10.93 5.81 2.54
C PHE A 19 11.74 4.84 3.41
N GLY A 20 12.25 3.75 2.81
CA GLY A 20 12.95 2.69 3.51
C GLY A 20 14.09 3.12 4.44
N PRO A 21 14.95 4.09 4.03
CA PRO A 21 16.07 4.52 4.87
C PRO A 21 15.66 5.06 6.25
N ARG A 22 14.40 5.37 6.44
CA ARG A 22 13.90 5.89 7.73
C ARG A 22 13.63 4.80 8.76
N GLY A 23 13.77 3.52 8.37
CA GLY A 23 13.36 2.38 9.19
C GLY A 23 11.95 1.93 8.83
N GLU A 24 11.64 0.65 9.09
CA GLU A 24 10.40 0.06 8.62
C GLU A 24 9.13 0.75 9.13
N THR A 25 9.07 0.99 10.44
CA THR A 25 7.87 1.61 11.02
C THR A 25 7.64 3.02 10.47
N ALA A 26 8.70 3.82 10.40
CA ALA A 26 8.59 5.17 9.85
C ALA A 26 8.27 5.15 8.35
N ALA A 27 8.86 4.20 7.62
CA ALA A 27 8.61 4.06 6.18
C ALA A 27 7.15 3.70 5.91
N VAL A 28 6.59 2.78 6.67
CA VAL A 28 5.19 2.38 6.53
C VAL A 28 4.27 3.56 6.81
N ALA A 29 4.53 4.30 7.89
CA ALA A 29 3.72 5.46 8.25
C ALA A 29 3.78 6.54 7.16
N ALA A 30 4.98 6.83 6.66
CA ALA A 30 5.17 7.84 5.62
C ALA A 30 4.51 7.42 4.30
N ALA A 31 4.66 6.15 3.93
CA ALA A 31 4.04 5.64 2.71
C ALA A 31 2.52 5.69 2.79
N ALA A 32 1.94 5.30 3.93
CA ALA A 32 0.49 5.35 4.12
C ALA A 32 -0.02 6.79 4.01
N GLU A 33 0.69 7.74 4.61
CA GLU A 33 0.33 9.15 4.54
C GLU A 33 0.36 9.64 3.09
N HIS A 34 1.39 9.24 2.35
CA HIS A 34 1.51 9.58 0.94
C HIS A 34 0.31 9.07 0.14
N LEU A 35 -0.07 7.81 0.36
CA LEU A 35 -1.22 7.23 -0.35
C LEU A 35 -2.53 7.91 0.03
N LYS A 36 -2.71 8.28 1.30
CA LYS A 36 -3.91 8.99 1.75
C LYS A 36 -4.06 10.32 1.03
N LEU A 37 -2.96 11.00 0.76
CA LEU A 37 -2.97 12.32 0.11
C LEU A 37 -3.11 12.23 -1.40
N PHE A 38 -2.50 11.23 -2.03
CA PHE A 38 -2.37 11.21 -3.49
C PHE A 38 -3.24 10.17 -4.19
N TRP A 39 -3.62 9.09 -3.53
CA TRP A 39 -4.51 8.10 -4.13
C TRP A 39 -5.96 8.55 -3.97
N ASP A 40 -6.76 8.35 -5.03
CA ASP A 40 -8.18 8.68 -4.95
C ASP A 40 -8.94 7.63 -4.14
N ARG A 41 -10.23 7.91 -3.91
CA ARG A 41 -11.08 7.02 -3.11
C ARG A 41 -11.11 5.60 -3.66
N ARG A 42 -11.21 5.46 -4.99
CA ARG A 42 -11.30 4.15 -5.62
C ARG A 42 -10.03 3.34 -5.39
N MET A 43 -8.86 3.95 -5.60
CA MET A 43 -7.58 3.28 -5.40
C MET A 43 -7.43 2.82 -3.96
N LYS A 44 -7.78 3.67 -3.01
CA LYS A 44 -7.70 3.33 -1.59
C LYS A 44 -8.66 2.21 -1.21
N ALA A 45 -9.87 2.26 -1.73
CA ALA A 45 -10.87 1.21 -1.48
C ALA A 45 -10.40 -0.13 -2.03
N GLU A 46 -9.81 -0.13 -3.23
CA GLU A 46 -9.29 -1.35 -3.83
C GLU A 46 -8.14 -1.93 -3.00
N ALA A 47 -7.25 -1.08 -2.53
CA ALA A 47 -6.14 -1.51 -1.68
C ALA A 47 -6.63 -2.16 -0.39
N VAL A 48 -7.62 -1.56 0.25
CA VAL A 48 -8.21 -2.11 1.49
C VAL A 48 -8.90 -3.43 1.21
N ALA A 49 -9.61 -3.53 0.08
CA ALA A 49 -10.28 -4.77 -0.30
C ALA A 49 -9.30 -5.93 -0.47
N MET A 50 -8.09 -5.65 -0.95
CA MET A 50 -7.07 -6.67 -1.13
C MET A 50 -6.60 -7.30 0.19
N LEU A 51 -6.74 -6.59 1.30
CA LEU A 51 -6.36 -7.12 2.61
C LEU A 51 -7.20 -8.33 3.01
N ASP A 52 -8.43 -8.38 2.53
CA ASP A 52 -9.36 -9.45 2.90
C ASP A 52 -9.43 -10.56 1.84
N ASP A 53 -8.68 -10.43 0.74
CA ASP A 53 -8.69 -11.41 -0.34
C ASP A 53 -7.57 -12.43 -0.13
N PRO A 54 -7.90 -13.71 0.15
CA PRO A 54 -6.88 -14.72 0.42
C PRO A 54 -6.02 -15.08 -0.80
N ASP A 55 -6.49 -14.73 -2.00
CA ASP A 55 -5.75 -15.02 -3.23
C ASP A 55 -4.72 -13.95 -3.56
N VAL A 56 -4.73 -12.83 -2.85
CA VAL A 56 -3.79 -11.73 -3.07
C VAL A 56 -2.63 -11.84 -2.08
N GLU A 57 -1.42 -11.92 -2.62
CA GLU A 57 -0.23 -11.93 -1.78
C GLU A 57 0.33 -10.52 -1.63
N LEU A 58 0.51 -10.08 -0.40
CA LEU A 58 1.08 -8.79 -0.08
C LEU A 58 2.32 -8.99 0.79
N SER A 59 3.37 -8.25 0.50
CA SER A 59 4.53 -8.24 1.39
C SER A 59 4.11 -7.67 2.74
N GLY A 60 4.84 -7.98 3.80
CA GLY A 60 4.52 -7.48 5.13
C GLY A 60 4.44 -5.96 5.18
N GLY A 61 5.37 -5.28 4.49
CA GLY A 61 5.39 -3.82 4.45
C GLY A 61 4.17 -3.23 3.74
N VAL A 62 3.85 -3.77 2.55
CA VAL A 62 2.70 -3.28 1.79
C VAL A 62 1.40 -3.56 2.54
N ARG A 63 1.30 -4.73 3.16
CA ARG A 63 0.13 -5.06 3.99
C ARG A 63 -0.04 -4.04 5.11
N SER A 64 1.04 -3.71 5.79
CA SER A 64 1.01 -2.72 6.87
C SER A 64 0.56 -1.34 6.38
N VAL A 65 1.04 -0.94 5.19
CA VAL A 65 0.62 0.33 4.59
C VAL A 65 -0.89 0.31 4.31
N PHE A 66 -1.38 -0.77 3.70
CA PHE A 66 -2.81 -0.87 3.36
C PHE A 66 -3.68 -0.95 4.61
N GLU A 67 -3.20 -1.58 5.69
CA GLU A 67 -3.91 -1.60 6.97
C GLU A 67 -4.14 -0.18 7.49
N LYS A 68 -3.15 0.68 7.34
CA LYS A 68 -3.28 2.08 7.77
C LYS A 68 -4.27 2.85 6.92
N LEU A 69 -4.49 2.46 5.66
CA LEU A 69 -5.49 3.08 4.81
C LEU A 69 -6.91 2.76 5.25
N ARG A 70 -7.09 1.65 5.95
CA ARG A 70 -8.39 1.22 6.46
C ARG A 70 -8.93 2.14 7.55
N ARG A 71 -8.05 2.82 8.26
CA ARG A 71 -8.41 3.67 9.39
C ARG A 71 -8.88 5.06 8.97
#